data_63211149804bd25dd208290de95d4938
#
_entry.id   63211149804bd25dd208290de95d4938
#
_cell.length_a   1.000
_cell.length_b   1.000
_cell.length_c   1.000
_cell.angle_alpha   90.00
_cell.angle_beta   90.00
_cell.angle_gamma   90.00
#
_symmetry.space_group_name_H-M   'P 1'
#
loop_
_entity.id
_entity.type
_entity.pdbx_description
1 polymer ?
#
loop_
_entity_poly.entity_id
_entity_poly.type
_entity_poly.pdbx_seq_one_letter_code
_entity_poly.pdbx_strand_id
1 'polypeptide(L)'
;MVVLKPDYESEIPGLVKDCVELGLTIIPRGGGTGYTGGAIPLYAMSAVINTEKLQDIGGVKSQYLPGVDHEVSTIFTGAGVVTRRVSDAAEHAGLVFAVDPTSADASCIGGNIAMNAGGKKAVLWGTALDNLASWRMVDPQGNWLDVERLDHNLGKIHEVEKVRFQLTWSDGTSEPGERILKTELLEVEGKRFRKEGLGKDVTDKFLSGLPGVQKEGCDGLITSATWILHRMPKYMRTVCLEFFGQAREAIPSIVEIKAYLDGLSKQGGPILAGLEHLDDRYLRAVGYSTKSKRNSLPKMVLLGDIAGDDEEAVAAATSEVVRMANLRVGEGFVAVSAEARKKFWLDRARTAAIARHTNAFKINEDVVIPLARMGEYTDGIERINIELSLKSKLQVLDGLELFLKKSALPLGKSDEEYEIPTAEILGDRVQQALDLIGRVRAHWSEWLTQMDTYFPQLQNYSLRASWKEEVRSELRIIFGGLAFEPILNELEAIHKKILRKRVFVALHMHAGDGNVHTNIPVNSDDYEMLQDAHHAVNRIMALARSLDGVI
;
A
#
# COMPACT_ATOMS: atom_id res chain seq x y z
N MET A 1 -4.13 -27.56 16.48
CA MET A 1 -3.14 -26.58 15.99
C MET A 1 -1.91 -26.64 16.87
N VAL A 2 -0.73 -26.65 16.29
CA VAL A 2 0.58 -26.60 16.98
C VAL A 2 1.42 -25.46 16.41
N VAL A 3 2.29 -24.88 17.23
CA VAL A 3 3.30 -23.90 16.80
C VAL A 3 4.67 -24.50 17.08
N LEU A 4 5.45 -24.67 16.03
CA LEU A 4 6.81 -25.22 16.05
C LEU A 4 7.80 -24.06 15.82
N LYS A 5 8.85 -24.01 16.62
CA LYS A 5 9.90 -22.97 16.57
C LYS A 5 11.26 -23.63 16.51
N PRO A 6 11.70 -24.07 15.32
CA PRO A 6 13.02 -24.70 15.17
C PRO A 6 14.13 -23.75 15.58
N ASP A 7 15.12 -24.28 16.31
CA ASP A 7 16.30 -23.54 16.72
C ASP A 7 17.33 -23.46 15.59
N TYR A 8 17.37 -24.49 14.75
CA TYR A 8 18.34 -24.64 13.66
C TYR A 8 17.65 -24.98 12.34
N GLU A 9 18.27 -24.56 11.24
CA GLU A 9 17.83 -24.86 9.87
C GLU A 9 17.70 -26.38 9.63
N SER A 10 18.63 -27.17 10.19
CA SER A 10 18.68 -28.63 10.05
C SER A 10 17.47 -29.39 10.63
N GLU A 11 16.68 -28.78 11.50
CA GLU A 11 15.48 -29.42 12.07
C GLU A 11 14.29 -29.36 11.11
N ILE A 12 14.30 -28.45 10.14
CA ILE A 12 13.13 -28.15 9.31
C ILE A 12 12.71 -29.29 8.39
N PRO A 13 13.63 -30.00 7.70
CA PRO A 13 13.26 -31.13 6.84
C PRO A 13 12.47 -32.22 7.58
N GLY A 14 12.92 -32.60 8.78
CA GLY A 14 12.23 -33.57 9.63
C GLY A 14 10.85 -33.06 10.06
N LEU A 15 10.74 -31.80 10.51
CA LEU A 15 9.47 -31.20 10.91
C LEU A 15 8.47 -31.15 9.75
N VAL A 16 8.91 -30.78 8.54
CA VAL A 16 8.05 -30.76 7.34
C VAL A 16 7.55 -32.15 7.04
N LYS A 17 8.43 -33.14 7.03
CA LYS A 17 8.08 -34.54 6.76
C LYS A 17 7.08 -35.08 7.78
N ASP A 18 7.32 -34.90 9.08
CA ASP A 18 6.43 -35.33 10.14
C ASP A 18 5.04 -34.66 10.04
N CYS A 19 5.01 -33.35 9.76
CA CYS A 19 3.75 -32.62 9.56
C CYS A 19 2.94 -33.17 8.38
N VAL A 20 3.61 -33.46 7.25
CA VAL A 20 2.96 -34.06 6.06
C VAL A 20 2.44 -35.46 6.37
N GLU A 21 3.23 -36.31 7.02
CA GLU A 21 2.83 -37.66 7.41
C GLU A 21 1.64 -37.67 8.38
N LEU A 22 1.54 -36.67 9.26
CA LEU A 22 0.41 -36.48 10.18
C LEU A 22 -0.80 -35.78 9.53
N GLY A 23 -0.73 -35.41 8.25
CA GLY A 23 -1.81 -34.72 7.53
C GLY A 23 -2.07 -33.30 8.04
N LEU A 24 -1.06 -32.62 8.57
CA LEU A 24 -1.17 -31.25 9.05
C LEU A 24 -1.00 -30.25 7.91
N THR A 25 -1.81 -29.21 7.88
CA THR A 25 -1.59 -28.05 7.02
C THR A 25 -0.42 -27.24 7.57
N ILE A 26 0.67 -27.15 6.80
CA ILE A 26 1.86 -26.37 7.20
C ILE A 26 1.66 -24.92 6.85
N ILE A 27 1.95 -24.05 7.82
CA ILE A 27 1.87 -22.60 7.68
C ILE A 27 3.25 -22.03 8.05
N PRO A 28 4.08 -21.67 7.04
CA PRO A 28 5.34 -20.97 7.29
C PRO A 28 5.07 -19.58 7.86
N ARG A 29 5.78 -19.20 8.90
CA ARG A 29 5.64 -17.89 9.52
C ARG A 29 7.00 -17.29 9.88
N GLY A 30 7.26 -16.08 9.39
CA GLY A 30 8.28 -15.17 9.89
C GLY A 30 7.67 -14.09 10.77
N GLY A 31 7.83 -12.81 10.44
CA GLY A 31 7.27 -11.69 11.20
C GLY A 31 5.74 -11.56 11.16
N GLY A 32 5.03 -12.28 10.28
CA GLY A 32 3.56 -12.23 10.19
C GLY A 32 3.02 -10.87 9.73
N THR A 33 3.79 -10.08 9.01
CA THR A 33 3.45 -8.70 8.59
C THR A 33 2.67 -8.61 7.28
N GLY A 34 2.48 -9.73 6.57
CA GLY A 34 1.74 -9.77 5.31
C GLY A 34 0.25 -9.49 5.49
N TYR A 35 -0.35 -8.77 4.55
CA TYR A 35 -1.77 -8.39 4.61
C TYR A 35 -2.73 -9.50 4.15
N THR A 36 -2.24 -10.52 3.45
CA THR A 36 -3.06 -11.65 2.94
C THR A 36 -3.57 -12.57 4.04
N GLY A 37 -3.02 -12.46 5.27
CA GLY A 37 -3.37 -13.36 6.37
C GLY A 37 -2.78 -14.77 6.26
N GLY A 38 -1.89 -15.03 5.31
CA GLY A 38 -1.29 -16.35 5.06
C GLY A 38 -0.54 -16.96 6.25
N ALA A 39 -0.14 -16.15 7.24
CA ALA A 39 0.49 -16.63 8.47
C ALA A 39 -0.51 -17.06 9.57
N ILE A 40 -1.82 -17.06 9.28
CA ILE A 40 -2.90 -17.37 10.24
C ILE A 40 -3.52 -18.72 9.88
N PRO A 41 -3.51 -19.71 10.80
CA PRO A 41 -4.13 -21.00 10.55
C PRO A 41 -5.65 -20.89 10.54
N LEU A 42 -6.30 -21.43 9.50
CA LEU A 42 -7.76 -21.48 9.36
C LEU A 42 -8.34 -22.84 9.81
N TYR A 43 -7.52 -23.88 9.89
CA TYR A 43 -7.95 -25.23 10.21
C TYR A 43 -7.34 -25.72 11.53
N ALA A 44 -8.10 -26.53 12.27
CA ALA A 44 -7.64 -27.10 13.55
C ALA A 44 -6.40 -28.01 13.37
N MET A 45 -6.35 -28.77 12.25
CA MET A 45 -5.22 -29.62 11.89
C MET A 45 -4.15 -28.81 11.14
N SER A 46 -3.50 -27.88 11.84
CA SER A 46 -2.46 -27.03 11.28
C SER A 46 -1.23 -27.00 12.17
N ALA A 47 -0.05 -26.95 11.54
CA ALA A 47 1.24 -26.68 12.15
C ALA A 47 1.79 -25.34 11.64
N VAL A 48 1.96 -24.37 12.53
CA VAL A 48 2.67 -23.13 12.22
C VAL A 48 4.16 -23.36 12.47
N ILE A 49 4.97 -23.35 11.43
CA ILE A 49 6.43 -23.40 11.55
C ILE A 49 6.95 -21.98 11.55
N ASN A 50 7.34 -21.51 12.73
CA ASN A 50 7.82 -20.14 12.92
C ASN A 50 9.33 -20.09 12.82
N THR A 51 9.84 -19.39 11.80
CA THR A 51 11.26 -19.27 11.48
C THR A 51 12.00 -18.20 12.26
N GLU A 52 11.38 -17.54 13.25
CA GLU A 52 11.92 -16.37 13.96
C GLU A 52 13.27 -16.62 14.63
N LYS A 53 13.64 -17.87 14.91
CA LYS A 53 14.95 -18.23 15.50
C LYS A 53 16.08 -18.42 14.49
N LEU A 54 15.76 -18.52 13.20
CA LEU A 54 16.77 -18.62 12.14
C LEU A 54 17.39 -17.24 11.88
N GLN A 55 18.17 -16.75 12.84
CA GLN A 55 18.65 -15.36 12.87
C GLN A 55 20.11 -15.18 12.46
N ASP A 56 20.69 -16.19 11.83
CA ASP A 56 22.06 -16.10 11.36
C ASP A 56 22.20 -15.02 10.28
N ILE A 57 23.14 -14.13 10.49
CA ILE A 57 23.50 -13.10 9.54
C ILE A 57 25.01 -13.15 9.31
N GLY A 58 25.40 -13.41 8.07
CA GLY A 58 26.80 -13.42 7.68
C GLY A 58 27.38 -12.01 7.59
N GLY A 59 28.69 -11.91 7.65
CA GLY A 59 29.37 -10.68 7.28
C GLY A 59 29.21 -10.37 5.79
N VAL A 60 29.29 -9.08 5.42
CA VAL A 60 29.37 -8.70 4.02
C VAL A 60 30.63 -9.29 3.39
N LYS A 61 30.47 -9.95 2.25
CA LYS A 61 31.55 -10.60 1.49
C LYS A 61 31.58 -10.07 0.07
N SER A 62 32.79 -9.96 -0.49
CA SER A 62 33.00 -9.80 -1.92
C SER A 62 33.28 -11.17 -2.51
N GLN A 63 32.49 -11.61 -3.49
CA GLN A 63 32.62 -12.93 -4.11
C GLN A 63 32.17 -12.91 -5.56
N TYR A 64 32.70 -13.86 -6.34
CA TYR A 64 32.22 -14.14 -7.68
C TYR A 64 30.88 -14.87 -7.62
N LEU A 65 29.90 -14.42 -8.41
CA LEU A 65 28.65 -15.13 -8.63
C LEU A 65 28.74 -15.93 -9.95
N PRO A 66 28.01 -17.05 -10.09
CA PRO A 66 28.02 -17.82 -11.33
C PRO A 66 27.70 -16.99 -12.56
N GLY A 67 28.61 -16.95 -13.53
CA GLY A 67 28.49 -16.20 -14.77
C GLY A 67 28.71 -14.69 -14.67
N VAL A 68 29.10 -14.17 -13.50
CA VAL A 68 29.50 -12.77 -13.32
C VAL A 68 31.02 -12.66 -13.32
N ASP A 69 31.56 -11.75 -14.13
CA ASP A 69 32.99 -11.61 -14.41
C ASP A 69 33.80 -10.79 -13.40
N HIS A 70 33.11 -10.26 -12.38
CA HIS A 70 33.68 -9.46 -11.31
C HIS A 70 33.10 -9.84 -9.95
N GLU A 71 33.77 -9.40 -8.89
CA GLU A 71 33.29 -9.62 -7.52
C GLU A 71 32.08 -8.77 -7.20
N VAL A 72 31.12 -9.37 -6.53
CA VAL A 72 29.86 -8.74 -6.09
C VAL A 72 29.79 -8.76 -4.57
N SER A 73 29.40 -7.65 -3.98
CA SER A 73 29.13 -7.58 -2.54
C SER A 73 27.85 -8.34 -2.20
N THR A 74 27.94 -9.28 -1.28
CA THR A 74 26.83 -10.14 -0.87
C THR A 74 26.73 -10.24 0.65
N ILE A 75 25.54 -10.66 1.13
CA ILE A 75 25.30 -10.99 2.53
C ILE A 75 24.42 -12.23 2.64
N PHE A 76 24.82 -13.16 3.50
CA PHE A 76 24.02 -14.35 3.84
C PHE A 76 23.08 -14.03 5.00
N THR A 77 21.84 -14.57 4.97
CA THR A 77 20.85 -14.40 6.02
C THR A 77 19.99 -15.64 6.21
N GLY A 78 19.71 -16.00 7.44
CA GLY A 78 18.64 -16.94 7.78
C GLY A 78 17.26 -16.31 7.57
N ALA A 79 16.24 -17.13 7.34
CA ALA A 79 14.88 -16.69 7.03
C ALA A 79 14.21 -15.88 8.14
N GLY A 80 14.60 -16.06 9.39
CA GLY A 80 14.07 -15.34 10.57
C GLY A 80 14.71 -13.97 10.82
N VAL A 81 15.77 -13.61 10.08
CA VAL A 81 16.44 -12.32 10.25
C VAL A 81 15.47 -11.19 9.91
N VAL A 82 15.33 -10.22 10.82
CA VAL A 82 14.52 -9.03 10.60
C VAL A 82 15.15 -8.15 9.51
N THR A 83 14.36 -7.72 8.56
CA THR A 83 14.80 -6.96 7.37
C THR A 83 15.65 -5.75 7.73
N ARG A 84 15.29 -5.01 8.79
CA ARG A 84 16.06 -3.85 9.27
C ARG A 84 17.50 -4.21 9.62
N ARG A 85 17.74 -5.36 10.26
CA ARG A 85 19.10 -5.79 10.62
C ARG A 85 20.01 -6.02 9.41
N VAL A 86 19.43 -6.49 8.30
CA VAL A 86 20.18 -6.65 7.04
C VAL A 86 20.52 -5.29 6.44
N SER A 87 19.57 -4.36 6.45
CA SER A 87 19.81 -2.97 6.02
C SER A 87 20.91 -2.31 6.85
N ASP A 88 20.85 -2.45 8.17
CA ASP A 88 21.85 -1.87 9.08
C ASP A 88 23.24 -2.47 8.83
N ALA A 89 23.34 -3.80 8.61
CA ALA A 89 24.60 -4.47 8.28
C ALA A 89 25.19 -3.99 6.94
N ALA A 90 24.34 -3.79 5.92
CA ALA A 90 24.75 -3.22 4.64
C ALA A 90 25.25 -1.78 4.78
N GLU A 91 24.50 -0.94 5.50
CA GLU A 91 24.85 0.48 5.74
C GLU A 91 26.18 0.62 6.50
N HIS A 92 26.46 -0.23 7.49
CA HIS A 92 27.75 -0.26 8.19
C HIS A 92 28.92 -0.59 7.27
N ALA A 93 28.67 -1.34 6.20
CA ALA A 93 29.67 -1.63 5.17
C ALA A 93 29.72 -0.58 4.04
N GLY A 94 28.96 0.52 4.13
CA GLY A 94 28.85 1.55 3.08
C GLY A 94 28.05 1.10 1.85
N LEU A 95 27.19 0.10 2.02
CA LEU A 95 26.40 -0.53 0.97
C LEU A 95 24.89 -0.36 1.22
N VAL A 96 24.07 -0.73 0.24
CA VAL A 96 22.61 -0.68 0.30
C VAL A 96 22.03 -2.08 0.17
N PHE A 97 21.17 -2.47 1.13
CA PHE A 97 20.21 -3.55 0.95
C PHE A 97 18.94 -2.99 0.30
N ALA A 98 18.57 -3.55 -0.86
CA ALA A 98 17.54 -2.96 -1.71
C ALA A 98 16.11 -3.22 -1.24
N VAL A 99 15.87 -4.30 -0.50
CA VAL A 99 14.52 -4.70 -0.04
C VAL A 99 14.14 -3.90 1.21
N ASP A 100 13.26 -2.90 1.05
CA ASP A 100 12.90 -1.96 2.12
C ASP A 100 11.38 -1.76 2.29
N PRO A 101 10.62 -2.84 2.58
CA PRO A 101 9.19 -2.71 2.84
C PRO A 101 8.92 -1.80 4.04
N THR A 102 7.73 -1.20 4.10
CA THR A 102 7.32 -0.37 5.26
C THR A 102 7.34 -1.14 6.59
N SER A 103 7.22 -2.46 6.51
CA SER A 103 7.30 -3.39 7.65
C SER A 103 8.73 -3.84 8.00
N ALA A 104 9.77 -3.20 7.47
CA ALA A 104 11.16 -3.65 7.63
C ALA A 104 11.60 -3.87 9.09
N ASP A 105 11.01 -3.15 10.04
CA ASP A 105 11.30 -3.28 11.47
C ASP A 105 10.73 -4.58 12.10
N ALA A 106 9.83 -5.28 11.39
CA ALA A 106 9.15 -6.48 11.88
C ALA A 106 9.10 -7.63 10.87
N SER A 107 9.22 -7.36 9.57
CA SER A 107 9.25 -8.39 8.53
C SER A 107 10.56 -9.16 8.57
N CYS A 108 10.48 -10.46 8.22
CA CYS A 108 11.65 -11.35 8.16
C CYS A 108 12.00 -11.70 6.71
N ILE A 109 13.25 -12.06 6.50
CA ILE A 109 13.83 -12.33 5.18
C ILE A 109 13.08 -13.44 4.42
N GLY A 110 12.71 -14.54 5.07
CA GLY A 110 11.93 -15.61 4.42
C GLY A 110 10.58 -15.11 3.90
N GLY A 111 9.91 -14.23 4.67
CA GLY A 111 8.68 -13.58 4.25
C GLY A 111 8.88 -12.59 3.10
N ASN A 112 10.00 -11.85 3.08
CA ASN A 112 10.33 -10.94 1.98
C ASN A 112 10.50 -11.71 0.66
N ILE A 113 11.08 -12.91 0.69
CA ILE A 113 11.22 -13.78 -0.50
C ILE A 113 9.85 -14.34 -0.88
N ALA A 114 9.13 -14.95 0.07
CA ALA A 114 7.84 -15.59 -0.17
C ALA A 114 6.79 -14.63 -0.76
N MET A 115 6.89 -13.33 -0.44
CA MET A 115 6.01 -12.27 -0.93
C MET A 115 6.65 -11.44 -2.07
N ASN A 116 7.86 -11.74 -2.49
CA ASN A 116 8.64 -10.92 -3.42
C ASN A 116 8.63 -9.43 -3.02
N ALA A 117 8.98 -9.16 -1.78
CA ALA A 117 8.86 -7.83 -1.19
C ALA A 117 9.71 -6.77 -1.91
N GLY A 118 9.17 -5.57 -1.99
CA GLY A 118 9.86 -4.36 -2.44
C GLY A 118 9.59 -3.21 -1.48
N GLY A 119 9.94 -2.02 -1.87
CA GLY A 119 9.70 -0.77 -1.15
C GLY A 119 10.01 0.42 -2.05
N LYS A 120 10.32 1.58 -1.47
CA LYS A 120 10.65 2.79 -2.25
C LYS A 120 11.89 2.60 -3.14
N LYS A 121 12.84 1.77 -2.71
CA LYS A 121 14.08 1.48 -3.45
C LYS A 121 13.85 0.58 -4.67
N ALA A 122 12.67 -0.07 -4.77
CA ALA A 122 12.35 -0.94 -5.89
C ALA A 122 12.29 -0.21 -7.23
N VAL A 123 12.05 1.10 -7.24
CA VAL A 123 12.13 1.92 -8.46
C VAL A 123 13.50 1.80 -9.14
N LEU A 124 14.56 1.68 -8.35
CA LEU A 124 15.93 1.56 -8.85
C LEU A 124 16.42 0.11 -8.91
N TRP A 125 16.30 -0.64 -7.81
CA TRP A 125 16.92 -1.97 -7.66
C TRP A 125 15.93 -3.15 -7.75
N GLY A 126 14.65 -2.89 -8.00
CA GLY A 126 13.63 -3.95 -8.09
C GLY A 126 13.21 -4.50 -6.73
N THR A 127 12.68 -5.72 -6.76
CA THR A 127 12.11 -6.44 -5.62
C THR A 127 13.10 -7.47 -5.04
N ALA A 128 12.65 -8.30 -4.11
CA ALA A 128 13.46 -9.38 -3.53
C ALA A 128 14.08 -10.28 -4.61
N LEU A 129 13.27 -10.69 -5.60
CA LEU A 129 13.73 -11.57 -6.69
C LEU A 129 14.88 -10.96 -7.51
N ASP A 130 14.87 -9.65 -7.73
CA ASP A 130 15.91 -8.96 -8.47
C ASP A 130 17.26 -8.96 -7.73
N ASN A 131 17.23 -9.10 -6.40
CA ASN A 131 18.38 -8.96 -5.51
C ASN A 131 18.86 -10.29 -4.87
N LEU A 132 18.23 -11.42 -5.20
CA LEU A 132 18.63 -12.73 -4.74
C LEU A 132 19.74 -13.30 -5.62
N ALA A 133 20.88 -13.68 -5.02
CA ALA A 133 21.91 -14.51 -5.66
C ALA A 133 21.53 -15.99 -5.55
N SER A 134 21.09 -16.41 -4.36
CA SER A 134 20.62 -17.78 -4.09
C SER A 134 19.72 -17.80 -2.87
N TRP A 135 18.91 -18.86 -2.75
CA TRP A 135 18.15 -19.15 -1.54
C TRP A 135 17.98 -20.65 -1.35
N ARG A 136 17.74 -21.02 -0.11
CA ARG A 136 17.48 -22.40 0.29
C ARG A 136 16.08 -22.50 0.85
N MET A 137 15.43 -23.62 0.56
CA MET A 137 14.13 -23.99 1.11
C MET A 137 14.04 -25.49 1.37
N VAL A 138 13.05 -25.90 2.12
CA VAL A 138 12.64 -27.29 2.28
C VAL A 138 11.36 -27.50 1.48
N ASP A 139 11.37 -28.49 0.58
CA ASP A 139 10.22 -28.86 -0.24
C ASP A 139 9.15 -29.65 0.57
N PRO A 140 7.94 -29.89 0.03
CA PRO A 140 6.91 -30.62 0.73
C PRO A 140 7.24 -32.09 1.03
N GLN A 141 8.28 -32.66 0.42
CA GLN A 141 8.80 -34.00 0.68
C GLN A 141 9.84 -34.03 1.81
N GLY A 142 10.17 -32.88 2.38
CA GLY A 142 11.21 -32.73 3.39
C GLY A 142 12.63 -32.81 2.86
N ASN A 143 12.85 -32.52 1.58
CA ASN A 143 14.18 -32.43 0.99
C ASN A 143 14.67 -30.98 0.98
N TRP A 144 15.98 -30.80 1.02
CA TRP A 144 16.60 -29.52 0.72
C TRP A 144 16.43 -29.16 -0.75
N LEU A 145 16.16 -27.91 -1.03
CA LEU A 145 16.16 -27.33 -2.36
C LEU A 145 16.97 -26.03 -2.34
N ASP A 146 18.14 -26.09 -2.95
CA ASP A 146 18.98 -24.92 -3.22
C ASP A 146 18.65 -24.36 -4.60
N VAL A 147 18.40 -23.05 -4.67
CA VAL A 147 18.13 -22.31 -5.89
C VAL A 147 19.20 -21.25 -6.06
N GLU A 148 19.96 -21.31 -7.14
CA GLU A 148 21.04 -20.38 -7.45
C GLU A 148 20.78 -19.69 -8.79
N ARG A 149 20.81 -18.36 -8.81
CA ARG A 149 20.67 -17.59 -10.04
C ARG A 149 21.99 -17.55 -10.80
N LEU A 150 21.96 -18.01 -12.05
CA LEU A 150 23.11 -17.96 -12.96
C LEU A 150 23.08 -16.66 -13.76
N ASP A 151 24.25 -16.19 -14.21
CA ASP A 151 24.43 -15.01 -15.06
C ASP A 151 23.66 -13.78 -14.56
N HIS A 152 23.82 -13.49 -13.29
CA HIS A 152 23.07 -12.39 -12.66
C HIS A 152 23.41 -11.04 -13.31
N ASN A 153 22.42 -10.33 -13.83
CA ASN A 153 22.60 -9.02 -14.48
C ASN A 153 22.79 -7.86 -13.48
N LEU A 154 22.79 -8.12 -12.17
CA LEU A 154 22.91 -7.14 -11.08
C LEU A 154 21.88 -5.97 -11.17
N GLY A 155 20.81 -6.21 -11.87
CA GLY A 155 19.69 -5.30 -12.14
C GLY A 155 18.37 -6.04 -12.15
N LYS A 156 17.34 -5.41 -12.70
CA LYS A 156 15.99 -5.98 -12.74
C LYS A 156 15.93 -7.19 -13.66
N ILE A 157 15.38 -8.27 -13.14
CA ILE A 157 15.36 -9.59 -13.78
C ILE A 157 14.66 -9.60 -15.15
N HIS A 158 13.66 -8.75 -15.36
CA HIS A 158 12.91 -8.67 -16.61
C HIS A 158 13.62 -7.92 -17.74
N GLU A 159 14.76 -7.28 -17.45
CA GLU A 159 15.54 -6.52 -18.44
C GLU A 159 16.46 -7.40 -19.28
N VAL A 160 16.58 -8.69 -18.95
CA VAL A 160 17.34 -9.67 -19.73
C VAL A 160 16.40 -10.56 -20.53
N GLU A 161 16.90 -11.08 -21.67
CA GLU A 161 16.10 -11.95 -22.53
C GLU A 161 15.76 -13.27 -21.84
N LYS A 162 16.75 -13.88 -21.19
CA LYS A 162 16.63 -15.15 -20.48
C LYS A 162 17.27 -15.08 -19.10
N VAL A 163 16.63 -15.72 -18.15
CA VAL A 163 17.11 -15.91 -16.77
C VAL A 163 17.25 -17.38 -16.52
N ARG A 164 18.37 -17.77 -15.88
CA ARG A 164 18.67 -19.17 -15.58
C ARG A 164 18.85 -19.36 -14.08
N PHE A 165 18.28 -20.47 -13.59
CA PHE A 165 18.42 -20.90 -12.21
C PHE A 165 18.88 -22.35 -12.18
N GLN A 166 19.88 -22.64 -11.35
CA GLN A 166 20.26 -23.99 -10.99
C GLN A 166 19.42 -24.40 -9.79
N LEU A 167 18.63 -25.46 -9.93
CA LEU A 167 17.87 -26.07 -8.86
C LEU A 167 18.59 -27.36 -8.43
N THR A 168 18.86 -27.53 -7.13
CA THR A 168 19.55 -28.70 -6.59
C THR A 168 18.77 -29.25 -5.41
N TRP A 169 18.21 -30.44 -5.56
CA TRP A 169 17.58 -31.17 -4.46
C TRP A 169 18.61 -32.10 -3.79
N SER A 170 18.63 -32.07 -2.47
CA SER A 170 19.42 -33.01 -1.66
C SER A 170 18.56 -33.58 -0.53
N ASP A 171 18.98 -34.74 -0.03
CA ASP A 171 18.29 -35.49 1.01
C ASP A 171 18.20 -34.66 2.31
N GLY A 172 16.99 -34.42 2.83
CA GLY A 172 16.78 -33.68 4.07
C GLY A 172 17.30 -34.37 5.34
N THR A 173 17.74 -35.63 5.25
CA THR A 173 18.37 -36.34 6.37
C THR A 173 19.90 -36.18 6.44
N SER A 174 20.47 -35.45 5.47
CA SER A 174 21.90 -35.11 5.40
C SER A 174 22.09 -33.60 5.42
N GLU A 175 23.35 -33.16 5.53
CA GLU A 175 23.66 -31.74 5.35
C GLU A 175 23.31 -31.29 3.92
N PRO A 176 22.87 -30.03 3.75
CA PRO A 176 22.49 -29.52 2.44
C PRO A 176 23.60 -29.69 1.40
N GLY A 177 23.25 -30.28 0.25
CA GLY A 177 24.17 -30.50 -0.86
C GLY A 177 25.03 -31.76 -0.76
N GLU A 178 25.02 -32.53 0.35
CA GLU A 178 25.83 -33.74 0.49
C GLU A 178 25.29 -34.94 -0.32
N ARG A 179 23.98 -35.17 -0.25
CA ARG A 179 23.31 -36.28 -0.96
C ARG A 179 22.35 -35.71 -2.01
N ILE A 180 22.90 -35.38 -3.15
CA ILE A 180 22.14 -34.82 -4.27
C ILE A 180 21.19 -35.89 -4.81
N LEU A 181 19.91 -35.57 -4.83
CA LEU A 181 18.83 -36.39 -5.37
C LEU A 181 18.54 -36.03 -6.84
N LYS A 182 18.56 -34.74 -7.16
CA LYS A 182 18.23 -34.22 -8.48
C LYS A 182 18.87 -32.85 -8.69
N THR A 183 19.24 -32.55 -9.92
CA THR A 183 19.59 -31.20 -10.38
C THR A 183 18.76 -30.86 -11.61
N GLU A 184 18.37 -29.59 -11.74
CA GLU A 184 17.59 -29.09 -12.88
C GLU A 184 18.03 -27.67 -13.23
N LEU A 185 18.17 -27.39 -14.52
CA LEU A 185 18.34 -26.04 -15.02
C LEU A 185 16.99 -25.49 -15.42
N LEU A 186 16.49 -24.50 -14.69
CA LEU A 186 15.28 -23.77 -15.02
C LEU A 186 15.65 -22.52 -15.83
N GLU A 187 15.14 -22.44 -17.06
CA GLU A 187 15.31 -21.29 -17.95
C GLU A 187 13.96 -20.58 -18.15
N VAL A 188 13.90 -19.28 -17.91
CA VAL A 188 12.69 -18.46 -17.98
C VAL A 188 12.98 -17.21 -18.80
N GLU A 189 12.09 -16.89 -19.75
CA GLU A 189 12.18 -15.62 -20.49
C GLU A 189 12.00 -14.43 -19.53
N GLY A 190 12.87 -13.42 -19.60
CA GLY A 190 12.82 -12.23 -18.72
C GLY A 190 11.46 -11.50 -18.75
N LYS A 191 10.84 -11.39 -19.94
CA LYS A 191 9.50 -10.77 -20.10
C LYS A 191 8.39 -11.46 -19.28
N ARG A 192 8.58 -12.73 -18.84
CA ARG A 192 7.60 -13.41 -17.98
C ARG A 192 7.59 -12.89 -16.55
N PHE A 193 8.64 -12.25 -16.11
CA PHE A 193 8.73 -11.67 -14.77
C PHE A 193 8.01 -10.33 -14.66
N ARG A 194 7.69 -9.68 -15.79
CA ARG A 194 7.02 -8.38 -15.78
C ARG A 194 6.26 -8.11 -17.07
N LYS A 195 4.99 -7.72 -16.93
CA LYS A 195 4.18 -7.27 -18.06
C LYS A 195 4.73 -5.95 -18.60
N GLU A 196 4.75 -5.79 -19.93
CA GLU A 196 5.17 -4.56 -20.58
C GLU A 196 4.37 -3.34 -20.05
N GLY A 197 5.06 -2.24 -19.81
CA GLY A 197 4.48 -1.01 -19.26
C GLY A 197 4.36 -0.97 -17.73
N LEU A 198 4.54 -2.09 -17.01
CA LEU A 198 4.55 -2.12 -15.55
C LEU A 198 5.96 -1.89 -15.01
N GLY A 199 6.08 -1.09 -13.96
CA GLY A 199 7.36 -0.83 -13.27
C GLY A 199 7.73 -1.89 -12.24
N LYS A 200 6.74 -2.62 -11.72
CA LYS A 200 6.88 -3.63 -10.67
C LYS A 200 5.90 -4.77 -10.91
N ASP A 201 6.02 -5.80 -10.10
CA ASP A 201 5.20 -7.01 -10.12
C ASP A 201 5.57 -7.99 -11.26
N VAL A 202 5.04 -9.20 -11.20
CA VAL A 202 5.32 -10.28 -12.13
C VAL A 202 4.07 -10.61 -12.95
N THR A 203 4.26 -10.87 -14.23
CA THR A 203 3.18 -11.22 -15.15
C THR A 203 2.65 -12.62 -14.86
N ASP A 204 3.56 -13.57 -14.66
CA ASP A 204 3.26 -14.97 -14.36
C ASP A 204 3.47 -15.21 -12.86
N LYS A 205 2.38 -15.24 -12.08
CA LYS A 205 2.43 -15.49 -10.63
C LYS A 205 3.03 -16.86 -10.27
N PHE A 206 2.98 -17.82 -11.17
CA PHE A 206 3.63 -19.11 -11.03
C PHE A 206 5.14 -19.05 -11.31
N LEU A 207 5.64 -17.98 -11.92
CA LEU A 207 7.04 -17.75 -12.30
C LEU A 207 7.65 -18.92 -13.08
N SER A 208 6.88 -19.51 -14.00
CA SER A 208 7.27 -20.67 -14.80
C SER A 208 7.85 -21.84 -13.96
N GLY A 209 7.41 -21.98 -12.72
CA GLY A 209 7.84 -23.03 -11.80
C GLY A 209 9.02 -22.66 -10.90
N LEU A 210 9.48 -21.40 -10.88
CA LEU A 210 10.54 -20.97 -9.96
C LEU A 210 10.08 -21.12 -8.50
N PRO A 211 10.78 -21.93 -7.67
CA PRO A 211 10.36 -22.22 -6.30
C PRO A 211 10.53 -21.03 -5.34
N GLY A 212 9.68 -20.97 -4.32
CA GLY A 212 9.82 -20.14 -3.13
C GLY A 212 9.40 -18.70 -3.29
N VAL A 213 9.83 -18.01 -4.34
CA VAL A 213 9.57 -16.59 -4.54
C VAL A 213 8.12 -16.35 -4.96
N GLN A 214 7.44 -15.40 -4.29
CA GLN A 214 6.05 -15.02 -4.56
C GLN A 214 5.02 -16.17 -4.46
N LYS A 215 5.37 -17.22 -3.74
CA LYS A 215 4.52 -18.40 -3.50
C LYS A 215 3.80 -18.37 -2.16
N GLU A 216 4.04 -17.37 -1.33
CA GLU A 216 3.46 -17.22 0.01
C GLU A 216 3.68 -18.44 0.92
N GLY A 217 4.72 -19.24 0.63
CA GLY A 217 5.07 -20.44 1.37
C GLY A 217 4.23 -21.68 1.02
N CYS A 218 3.47 -21.67 -0.09
CA CYS A 218 2.63 -22.81 -0.47
C CYS A 218 3.39 -23.95 -1.17
N ASP A 219 4.62 -23.73 -1.62
CA ASP A 219 5.47 -24.72 -2.33
C ASP A 219 6.68 -25.20 -1.51
N GLY A 220 6.84 -24.69 -0.29
CA GLY A 220 7.91 -25.06 0.61
C GLY A 220 8.22 -23.99 1.64
N LEU A 221 9.20 -24.25 2.49
CA LEU A 221 9.60 -23.37 3.59
C LEU A 221 11.01 -22.83 3.33
N ILE A 222 11.12 -21.52 3.11
CA ILE A 222 12.40 -20.83 2.92
C ILE A 222 13.16 -20.80 4.25
N THR A 223 14.45 -21.14 4.22
CA THR A 223 15.28 -21.27 5.41
C THR A 223 16.43 -20.28 5.45
N SER A 224 17.02 -19.95 4.31
CA SER A 224 18.12 -19.00 4.21
C SER A 224 18.25 -18.41 2.80
N ALA A 225 19.03 -17.33 2.65
CA ALA A 225 19.29 -16.70 1.36
C ALA A 225 20.61 -15.93 1.33
N THR A 226 21.16 -15.78 0.13
CA THR A 226 22.29 -14.89 -0.17
C THR A 226 21.79 -13.74 -1.04
N TRP A 227 22.06 -12.51 -0.60
CA TRP A 227 21.58 -11.29 -1.22
C TRP A 227 22.73 -10.51 -1.85
N ILE A 228 22.43 -9.83 -2.94
CA ILE A 228 23.31 -8.84 -3.53
C ILE A 228 23.12 -7.51 -2.79
N LEU A 229 24.22 -6.85 -2.52
CA LEU A 229 24.27 -5.51 -1.97
C LEU A 229 24.76 -4.51 -3.03
N HIS A 230 24.18 -3.32 -3.02
CA HIS A 230 24.48 -2.28 -3.98
C HIS A 230 25.37 -1.20 -3.39
N ARG A 231 26.12 -0.50 -4.24
CA ARG A 231 26.93 0.63 -3.82
C ARG A 231 26.02 1.81 -3.46
N MET A 232 26.31 2.48 -2.36
CA MET A 232 25.60 3.70 -1.98
C MET A 232 26.11 4.87 -2.82
N PRO A 233 25.21 5.64 -3.46
CA PRO A 233 25.60 6.88 -4.13
C PRO A 233 26.17 7.88 -3.11
N LYS A 234 27.18 8.66 -3.52
CA LYS A 234 27.86 9.61 -2.63
C LYS A 234 26.98 10.77 -2.19
N TYR A 235 26.17 11.28 -3.11
CA TYR A 235 25.32 12.44 -2.90
C TYR A 235 23.87 12.09 -3.09
N MET A 236 23.01 12.64 -2.24
CA MET A 236 21.56 12.42 -2.29
C MET A 236 20.83 13.68 -1.86
N ARG A 237 19.78 14.04 -2.59
CA ARG A 237 18.83 15.10 -2.24
C ARG A 237 17.42 14.56 -2.25
N THR A 238 16.61 14.95 -1.27
CA THR A 238 15.19 14.60 -1.23
C THR A 238 14.37 15.80 -1.66
N VAL A 239 13.45 15.60 -2.60
CA VAL A 239 12.45 16.58 -3.01
C VAL A 239 11.12 16.27 -2.35
N CYS A 240 10.39 17.33 -1.96
CA CYS A 240 8.99 17.27 -1.58
C CYS A 240 8.23 18.23 -2.50
N LEU A 241 7.37 17.71 -3.34
CA LEU A 241 6.62 18.45 -4.34
C LEU A 241 5.15 18.45 -3.93
N GLU A 242 4.63 19.63 -3.57
CA GLU A 242 3.24 19.84 -3.14
C GLU A 242 2.41 20.40 -4.30
N PHE A 243 1.38 19.68 -4.74
CA PHE A 243 0.51 20.08 -5.83
C PHE A 243 -0.86 20.51 -5.31
N PHE A 244 -1.32 21.69 -5.71
CA PHE A 244 -2.56 22.32 -5.23
C PHE A 244 -3.68 22.31 -6.27
N GLY A 245 -3.37 22.01 -7.53
CA GLY A 245 -4.34 21.75 -8.60
C GLY A 245 -5.02 20.39 -8.47
N GLN A 246 -5.79 19.99 -9.47
CA GLN A 246 -6.38 18.65 -9.48
C GLN A 246 -5.30 17.57 -9.60
N ALA A 247 -5.51 16.43 -8.94
CA ALA A 247 -4.55 15.32 -8.96
C ALA A 247 -4.25 14.85 -10.40
N ARG A 248 -5.27 14.79 -11.25
CA ARG A 248 -5.14 14.44 -12.67
C ARG A 248 -4.14 15.34 -13.42
N GLU A 249 -4.07 16.64 -13.10
CA GLU A 249 -3.15 17.59 -13.74
C GLU A 249 -1.71 17.41 -13.25
N ALA A 250 -1.56 16.94 -12.01
CA ALA A 250 -0.26 16.73 -11.37
C ALA A 250 0.39 15.38 -11.72
N ILE A 251 -0.42 14.33 -11.93
CA ILE A 251 0.05 12.97 -12.20
C ILE A 251 1.03 12.86 -13.38
N PRO A 252 0.85 13.57 -14.52
CA PRO A 252 1.85 13.54 -15.59
C PRO A 252 3.26 13.94 -15.15
N SER A 253 3.41 14.71 -14.06
CA SER A 253 4.72 15.03 -13.49
C SER A 253 5.49 13.77 -13.05
N ILE A 254 4.80 12.71 -12.62
CA ILE A 254 5.42 11.44 -12.23
C ILE A 254 6.13 10.83 -13.43
N VAL A 255 5.43 10.75 -14.56
CA VAL A 255 5.96 10.18 -15.82
C VAL A 255 7.14 11.01 -16.33
N GLU A 256 7.00 12.33 -16.33
CA GLU A 256 8.03 13.28 -16.82
C GLU A 256 9.28 13.23 -15.95
N ILE A 257 9.13 13.27 -14.63
CA ILE A 257 10.25 13.19 -13.66
C ILE A 257 10.98 11.85 -13.84
N LYS A 258 10.23 10.75 -13.93
CA LYS A 258 10.84 9.44 -14.13
C LYS A 258 11.57 9.37 -15.47
N ALA A 259 10.94 9.75 -16.56
CA ALA A 259 11.57 9.73 -17.89
C ALA A 259 12.85 10.58 -17.95
N TYR A 260 12.82 11.75 -17.33
CA TYR A 260 13.99 12.64 -17.24
C TYR A 260 15.15 11.97 -16.49
N LEU A 261 14.89 11.45 -15.27
CA LEU A 261 15.93 10.83 -14.44
C LEU A 261 16.41 9.49 -15.00
N ASP A 262 15.54 8.68 -15.60
CA ASP A 262 15.94 7.48 -16.34
C ASP A 262 16.86 7.81 -17.53
N GLY A 263 16.58 8.94 -18.21
CA GLY A 263 17.44 9.45 -19.29
C GLY A 263 18.83 9.82 -18.81
N LEU A 264 18.93 10.50 -17.67
CA LEU A 264 20.23 10.85 -17.05
C LEU A 264 20.98 9.59 -16.57
N SER A 265 20.27 8.67 -15.93
CA SER A 265 20.84 7.42 -15.42
C SER A 265 21.49 6.57 -16.52
N LYS A 266 20.85 6.47 -17.69
CA LYS A 266 21.40 5.77 -18.87
C LYS A 266 22.71 6.37 -19.39
N GLN A 267 22.98 7.63 -19.07
CA GLN A 267 24.22 8.35 -19.42
C GLN A 267 25.24 8.36 -18.26
N GLY A 268 25.01 7.56 -17.20
CA GLY A 268 25.86 7.53 -16.01
C GLY A 268 25.67 8.71 -15.06
N GLY A 269 24.61 9.50 -15.24
CA GLY A 269 24.24 10.65 -14.40
C GLY A 269 23.37 10.28 -13.18
N PRO A 270 22.72 11.30 -12.57
CA PRO A 270 21.85 11.10 -11.41
C PRO A 270 20.71 10.11 -11.65
N ILE A 271 20.36 9.39 -10.59
CA ILE A 271 19.36 8.33 -10.57
C ILE A 271 18.17 8.70 -9.67
N LEU A 272 16.99 8.17 -9.98
CA LEU A 272 15.82 8.21 -9.12
C LEU A 272 15.88 7.05 -8.13
N ALA A 273 16.27 7.34 -6.89
CA ALA A 273 16.44 6.32 -5.84
C ALA A 273 15.17 6.04 -5.03
N GLY A 274 14.11 6.78 -5.25
CA GLY A 274 12.80 6.61 -4.64
C GLY A 274 11.82 7.68 -5.12
N LEU A 275 10.54 7.30 -5.32
CA LEU A 275 9.47 8.25 -5.62
C LEU A 275 8.16 7.73 -5.04
N GLU A 276 7.60 8.48 -4.10
CA GLU A 276 6.37 8.16 -3.39
C GLU A 276 5.30 9.21 -3.65
N HIS A 277 4.07 8.78 -3.77
CA HIS A 277 2.90 9.63 -3.93
C HIS A 277 1.96 9.48 -2.72
N LEU A 278 1.40 10.60 -2.27
CA LEU A 278 0.40 10.67 -1.21
C LEU A 278 -0.78 11.51 -1.70
N ASP A 279 -2.01 10.98 -1.65
CA ASP A 279 -3.22 11.73 -2.00
C ASP A 279 -3.71 12.63 -0.84
N ASP A 280 -4.69 13.51 -1.10
CA ASP A 280 -5.22 14.45 -0.10
C ASP A 280 -5.93 13.75 1.06
N ARG A 281 -6.51 12.57 0.86
CA ARG A 281 -7.14 11.77 1.92
C ARG A 281 -6.09 11.17 2.84
N TYR A 282 -5.02 10.64 2.26
CA TYR A 282 -3.88 10.17 3.02
C TYR A 282 -3.25 11.32 3.83
N LEU A 283 -3.00 12.46 3.20
CA LEU A 283 -2.41 13.64 3.85
C LEU A 283 -3.23 14.12 5.06
N ARG A 284 -4.57 14.12 4.95
CA ARG A 284 -5.48 14.44 6.07
C ARG A 284 -5.39 13.41 7.18
N ALA A 285 -5.37 12.13 6.83
CA ALA A 285 -5.34 11.05 7.81
C ALA A 285 -4.05 11.03 8.64
N VAL A 286 -2.90 11.35 8.04
CA VAL A 286 -1.61 11.39 8.75
C VAL A 286 -1.34 12.74 9.43
N GLY A 287 -2.21 13.75 9.24
CA GLY A 287 -2.01 15.09 9.80
C GLY A 287 -0.82 15.81 9.17
N TYR A 288 -0.71 15.71 7.84
CA TYR A 288 0.39 16.32 7.08
C TYR A 288 0.45 17.84 7.29
N SER A 289 1.64 18.35 7.57
CA SER A 289 1.91 19.78 7.62
C SER A 289 2.53 20.24 6.30
N THR A 290 1.79 21.06 5.56
CA THR A 290 2.30 21.65 4.31
C THR A 290 3.57 22.47 4.56
N LYS A 291 4.50 22.41 3.63
CA LYS A 291 5.73 23.22 3.61
C LYS A 291 5.52 24.53 2.88
N SER A 292 4.50 24.57 2.02
CA SER A 292 4.04 25.78 1.34
C SER A 292 3.45 26.81 2.33
N LYS A 293 3.54 28.09 1.97
CA LYS A 293 2.85 29.20 2.68
C LYS A 293 1.36 29.29 2.36
N ARG A 294 0.82 28.42 1.51
CA ARG A 294 -0.60 28.39 1.18
C ARG A 294 -1.42 27.89 2.36
N ASN A 295 -2.58 28.50 2.57
CA ASN A 295 -3.53 28.12 3.64
C ASN A 295 -4.38 26.86 3.30
N SER A 296 -3.97 26.08 2.31
CA SER A 296 -4.69 24.90 1.86
C SER A 296 -3.80 23.68 1.88
N LEU A 297 -4.38 22.51 2.20
CA LEU A 297 -3.70 21.24 2.07
C LEU A 297 -3.50 20.92 0.58
N PRO A 298 -2.32 20.44 0.15
CA PRO A 298 -2.12 20.00 -1.23
C PRO A 298 -3.04 18.83 -1.57
N LYS A 299 -3.39 18.71 -2.84
CA LYS A 299 -4.16 17.58 -3.38
C LYS A 299 -3.32 16.35 -3.62
N MET A 300 -2.02 16.56 -3.81
CA MET A 300 -1.05 15.51 -4.04
C MET A 300 0.31 15.97 -3.51
N VAL A 301 1.06 15.06 -2.92
CA VAL A 301 2.47 15.24 -2.57
C VAL A 301 3.29 14.14 -3.22
N LEU A 302 4.40 14.52 -3.87
CA LEU A 302 5.44 13.59 -4.28
C LEU A 302 6.66 13.78 -3.39
N LEU A 303 7.18 12.67 -2.87
CA LEU A 303 8.46 12.61 -2.15
C LEU A 303 9.43 11.79 -2.99
N GLY A 304 10.58 12.35 -3.35
CA GLY A 304 11.55 11.66 -4.20
C GLY A 304 12.98 11.82 -3.71
N ASP A 305 13.78 10.75 -3.85
CA ASP A 305 15.22 10.77 -3.61
C ASP A 305 15.95 10.76 -4.96
N ILE A 306 16.79 11.78 -5.19
CA ILE A 306 17.66 11.91 -6.36
C ILE A 306 19.09 11.74 -5.87
N ALA A 307 19.81 10.79 -6.44
CA ALA A 307 21.13 10.40 -5.97
C ALA A 307 22.15 10.27 -7.11
N GLY A 308 23.43 10.34 -6.79
CA GLY A 308 24.52 10.20 -7.75
C GLY A 308 25.89 10.39 -7.11
N ASP A 309 26.93 10.29 -7.93
CA ASP A 309 28.32 10.44 -7.47
C ASP A 309 28.92 11.82 -7.75
N ASP A 310 28.20 12.66 -8.48
CA ASP A 310 28.54 14.05 -8.78
C ASP A 310 27.53 14.99 -8.11
N GLU A 311 28.00 15.85 -7.21
CA GLU A 311 27.16 16.74 -6.42
C GLU A 311 26.46 17.80 -7.27
N GLU A 312 27.16 18.36 -8.26
CA GLU A 312 26.63 19.40 -9.13
C GLU A 312 25.55 18.83 -10.06
N ALA A 313 25.78 17.61 -10.60
CA ALA A 313 24.80 16.91 -11.42
C ALA A 313 23.53 16.57 -10.61
N VAL A 314 23.68 16.09 -9.36
CA VAL A 314 22.54 15.84 -8.46
C VAL A 314 21.79 17.12 -8.14
N ALA A 315 22.49 18.23 -7.92
CA ALA A 315 21.89 19.55 -7.67
C ALA A 315 21.11 20.06 -8.89
N ALA A 316 21.68 19.94 -10.08
CA ALA A 316 21.06 20.35 -11.34
C ALA A 316 19.80 19.51 -11.63
N ALA A 317 19.89 18.19 -11.50
CA ALA A 317 18.76 17.29 -11.68
C ALA A 317 17.62 17.58 -10.69
N THR A 318 17.97 17.86 -9.43
CA THR A 318 17.00 18.23 -8.39
C THR A 318 16.28 19.52 -8.72
N SER A 319 17.03 20.53 -9.20
CA SER A 319 16.47 21.84 -9.59
C SER A 319 15.50 21.70 -10.77
N GLU A 320 15.83 20.86 -11.75
CA GLU A 320 14.96 20.60 -12.90
C GLU A 320 13.67 19.87 -12.49
N VAL A 321 13.75 18.90 -11.59
CA VAL A 321 12.56 18.21 -11.05
C VAL A 321 11.64 19.20 -10.32
N VAL A 322 12.18 20.10 -9.53
CA VAL A 322 11.39 21.17 -8.88
C VAL A 322 10.76 22.09 -9.93
N ARG A 323 11.51 22.46 -10.99
CA ARG A 323 10.99 23.27 -12.09
C ARG A 323 9.80 22.59 -12.80
N MET A 324 9.90 21.29 -13.07
CA MET A 324 8.79 20.51 -13.66
C MET A 324 7.53 20.55 -12.78
N ALA A 325 7.66 20.39 -11.47
CA ALA A 325 6.54 20.48 -10.55
C ALA A 325 5.91 21.87 -10.53
N ASN A 326 6.71 22.91 -10.53
CA ASN A 326 6.25 24.30 -10.50
C ASN A 326 5.44 24.68 -11.75
N LEU A 327 5.68 24.05 -12.90
CA LEU A 327 4.90 24.24 -14.12
C LEU A 327 3.46 23.70 -14.02
N ARG A 328 3.15 22.87 -13.02
CA ARG A 328 1.85 22.20 -12.84
C ARG A 328 1.15 22.59 -11.53
N VAL A 329 1.22 23.88 -11.18
CA VAL A 329 0.61 24.40 -9.93
C VAL A 329 1.17 23.71 -8.68
N GLY A 330 2.42 23.27 -8.77
CA GLY A 330 3.18 22.66 -7.68
C GLY A 330 4.12 23.66 -7.01
N GLU A 331 4.59 23.30 -5.82
CA GLU A 331 5.68 23.95 -5.10
C GLU A 331 6.68 22.90 -4.64
N GLY A 332 7.95 23.05 -5.02
CA GLY A 332 9.00 22.11 -4.70
C GLY A 332 9.91 22.58 -3.56
N PHE A 333 10.21 21.67 -2.64
CA PHE A 333 11.11 21.86 -1.51
C PHE A 333 12.22 20.83 -1.57
N VAL A 334 13.44 21.21 -1.21
CA VAL A 334 14.63 20.34 -1.29
C VAL A 334 15.25 20.20 0.08
N ALA A 335 15.52 18.95 0.47
CA ALA A 335 16.29 18.60 1.65
C ALA A 335 17.64 18.00 1.24
N VAL A 336 18.74 18.60 1.74
CA VAL A 336 20.11 18.18 1.43
C VAL A 336 20.71 17.38 2.60
N SER A 337 20.58 17.87 3.85
CA SER A 337 21.15 17.18 5.01
C SER A 337 20.38 15.89 5.32
N ALA A 338 21.05 14.92 5.94
CA ALA A 338 20.44 13.63 6.32
C ALA A 338 19.24 13.84 7.25
N GLU A 339 19.32 14.76 8.21
CA GLU A 339 18.23 15.07 9.14
C GLU A 339 17.02 15.66 8.42
N ALA A 340 17.25 16.61 7.48
CA ALA A 340 16.17 17.21 6.71
C ALA A 340 15.50 16.17 5.80
N ARG A 341 16.26 15.29 5.14
CA ARG A 341 15.73 14.20 4.34
C ARG A 341 14.90 13.23 5.18
N LYS A 342 15.41 12.81 6.34
CA LYS A 342 14.67 11.96 7.28
C LYS A 342 13.34 12.59 7.70
N LYS A 343 13.33 13.91 7.94
CA LYS A 343 12.11 14.64 8.29
C LYS A 343 11.07 14.63 7.17
N PHE A 344 11.47 14.75 5.90
CA PHE A 344 10.54 14.67 4.76
C PHE A 344 9.89 13.27 4.67
N TRP A 345 10.66 12.21 4.93
CA TRP A 345 10.17 10.83 4.89
C TRP A 345 9.32 10.42 6.10
N LEU A 346 9.35 11.19 7.20
CA LEU A 346 8.59 10.85 8.42
C LEU A 346 7.07 10.86 8.18
N ASP A 347 6.57 11.75 7.35
CA ASP A 347 5.14 11.83 7.04
C ASP A 347 4.64 10.58 6.30
N ARG A 348 5.49 9.97 5.47
CA ARG A 348 5.19 8.72 4.77
C ARG A 348 5.19 7.51 5.72
N ALA A 349 6.02 7.50 6.76
CA ALA A 349 6.12 6.39 7.70
C ALA A 349 4.87 6.21 8.59
N ARG A 350 3.96 7.20 8.62
CA ARG A 350 2.75 7.20 9.47
C ARG A 350 1.55 6.45 8.87
N THR A 351 1.77 5.42 8.06
CA THR A 351 0.69 4.66 7.38
C THR A 351 -0.37 4.10 8.32
N ALA A 352 0.01 3.72 9.55
CA ALA A 352 -0.93 3.25 10.57
C ALA A 352 -1.94 4.34 11.02
N ALA A 353 -1.64 5.63 10.78
CA ALA A 353 -2.54 6.72 11.15
C ALA A 353 -3.88 6.71 10.39
N ILE A 354 -3.94 6.08 9.22
CA ILE A 354 -5.18 5.98 8.42
C ILE A 354 -6.23 5.17 9.19
N ALA A 355 -5.85 4.08 9.87
CA ALA A 355 -6.74 3.27 10.69
C ALA A 355 -7.17 3.96 12.00
N ARG A 356 -6.45 5.00 12.44
CA ARG A 356 -6.70 5.69 13.71
C ARG A 356 -8.07 6.37 13.79
N HIS A 357 -8.63 6.77 12.65
CA HIS A 357 -9.93 7.45 12.61
C HIS A 357 -11.13 6.51 12.77
N THR A 358 -10.93 5.21 12.66
CA THR A 358 -12.01 4.21 12.65
C THR A 358 -11.95 3.22 13.81
N ASN A 359 -10.92 3.26 14.66
CA ASN A 359 -10.61 2.21 15.65
C ASN A 359 -10.52 0.81 15.05
N ALA A 360 -10.08 0.70 13.80
CA ALA A 360 -10.26 -0.49 12.99
C ALA A 360 -8.97 -0.86 12.25
N PHE A 361 -9.05 -1.92 11.50
CA PHE A 361 -8.02 -2.28 10.55
C PHE A 361 -8.27 -1.60 9.18
N LYS A 362 -7.29 -1.64 8.32
CA LYS A 362 -7.41 -1.21 6.94
C LYS A 362 -7.36 -2.43 6.02
N ILE A 363 -8.27 -2.49 5.07
CA ILE A 363 -8.10 -3.30 3.88
C ILE A 363 -7.10 -2.57 2.99
N ASN A 364 -6.09 -3.27 2.52
CA ASN A 364 -5.06 -2.72 1.64
C ASN A 364 -4.94 -3.62 0.42
N GLU A 365 -5.40 -3.12 -0.72
CA GLU A 365 -5.24 -3.81 -1.98
C GLU A 365 -4.06 -3.20 -2.74
N ASP A 366 -3.15 -4.06 -3.17
CA ASP A 366 -2.02 -3.69 -3.98
C ASP A 366 -2.33 -3.93 -5.46
N VAL A 367 -2.17 -2.88 -6.25
CA VAL A 367 -2.27 -2.98 -7.70
C VAL A 367 -1.07 -2.31 -8.33
N VAL A 368 -0.68 -2.77 -9.50
CA VAL A 368 0.34 -2.12 -10.32
C VAL A 368 -0.31 -1.62 -11.61
N ILE A 369 -0.20 -0.32 -11.85
CA ILE A 369 -0.82 0.35 -13.00
C ILE A 369 0.28 0.87 -13.93
N PRO A 370 0.15 0.71 -15.26
CA PRO A 370 1.05 1.37 -16.19
C PRO A 370 1.12 2.87 -15.91
N LEU A 371 2.31 3.44 -15.78
CA LEU A 371 2.48 4.84 -15.39
C LEU A 371 1.71 5.81 -16.29
N ALA A 372 1.63 5.52 -17.60
CA ALA A 372 0.86 6.32 -18.55
C ALA A 372 -0.65 6.34 -18.26
N ARG A 373 -1.19 5.31 -17.58
CA ARG A 373 -2.62 5.16 -17.23
C ARG A 373 -2.95 5.59 -15.80
N MET A 374 -1.95 6.07 -15.05
CA MET A 374 -2.12 6.43 -13.63
C MET A 374 -3.16 7.54 -13.41
N GLY A 375 -3.26 8.50 -14.35
CA GLY A 375 -4.28 9.55 -14.29
C GLY A 375 -5.71 8.99 -14.37
N GLU A 376 -5.94 8.04 -15.26
CA GLU A 376 -7.24 7.37 -15.41
C GLU A 376 -7.58 6.53 -14.16
N TYR A 377 -6.57 5.88 -13.59
CA TYR A 377 -6.75 5.14 -12.35
C TYR A 377 -7.16 6.06 -11.19
N THR A 378 -6.47 7.18 -11.03
CA THR A 378 -6.80 8.18 -9.98
C THR A 378 -8.21 8.76 -10.15
N ASP A 379 -8.62 9.08 -11.38
CA ASP A 379 -10.00 9.52 -11.67
C ASP A 379 -11.02 8.44 -11.33
N GLY A 380 -10.75 7.18 -11.65
CA GLY A 380 -11.62 6.06 -11.30
C GLY A 380 -11.78 5.88 -9.78
N ILE A 381 -10.71 6.00 -9.03
CA ILE A 381 -10.74 5.96 -7.55
C ILE A 381 -11.51 7.17 -6.99
N GLU A 382 -11.31 8.36 -7.54
CA GLU A 382 -12.06 9.55 -7.11
C GLU A 382 -13.56 9.38 -7.39
N ARG A 383 -13.94 8.80 -8.53
CA ARG A 383 -15.32 8.45 -8.84
C ARG A 383 -15.91 7.48 -7.80
N ILE A 384 -15.20 6.42 -7.45
CA ILE A 384 -15.60 5.47 -6.39
C ILE A 384 -15.84 6.23 -5.07
N ASN A 385 -14.92 7.11 -4.68
CA ASN A 385 -15.03 7.90 -3.47
C ASN A 385 -16.24 8.86 -3.46
N ILE A 386 -16.50 9.51 -4.57
CA ILE A 386 -17.66 10.42 -4.71
C ILE A 386 -18.97 9.63 -4.57
N GLU A 387 -19.10 8.50 -5.24
CA GLU A 387 -20.27 7.64 -5.17
C GLU A 387 -20.50 7.09 -3.75
N LEU A 388 -19.44 6.60 -3.08
CA LEU A 388 -19.50 6.16 -1.67
C LEU A 388 -19.93 7.31 -0.75
N SER A 389 -19.40 8.51 -0.97
CA SER A 389 -19.77 9.70 -0.21
C SER A 389 -21.24 10.09 -0.40
N LEU A 390 -21.76 10.05 -1.63
CA LEU A 390 -23.16 10.34 -1.92
C LEU A 390 -24.09 9.29 -1.29
N LYS A 391 -23.75 7.99 -1.41
CA LYS A 391 -24.50 6.90 -0.75
C LYS A 391 -24.59 7.10 0.76
N SER A 392 -23.46 7.37 1.42
CA SER A 392 -23.43 7.63 2.86
C SER A 392 -24.29 8.85 3.25
N LYS A 393 -24.31 9.90 2.43
CA LYS A 393 -25.14 11.09 2.68
C LYS A 393 -26.63 10.82 2.46
N LEU A 394 -26.99 10.00 1.47
CA LEU A 394 -28.37 9.55 1.29
C LEU A 394 -28.85 8.71 2.49
N GLN A 395 -28.01 7.82 3.02
CA GLN A 395 -28.30 7.08 4.26
C GLN A 395 -28.53 8.03 5.46
N VAL A 396 -27.80 9.15 5.53
CA VAL A 396 -28.08 10.19 6.54
C VAL A 396 -29.51 10.70 6.38
N LEU A 397 -29.92 11.09 5.16
CA LEU A 397 -31.26 11.56 4.91
C LEU A 397 -32.35 10.54 5.28
N ASP A 398 -32.11 9.25 5.01
CA ASP A 398 -32.99 8.15 5.41
C ASP A 398 -33.12 8.06 6.94
N GLY A 399 -32.00 8.16 7.65
CA GLY A 399 -31.99 8.17 9.11
C GLY A 399 -32.72 9.36 9.72
N LEU A 400 -32.55 10.56 9.13
CA LEU A 400 -33.27 11.76 9.57
C LEU A 400 -34.77 11.62 9.33
N GLU A 401 -35.19 11.16 8.15
CA GLU A 401 -36.59 10.94 7.81
C GLU A 401 -37.25 9.93 8.75
N LEU A 402 -36.57 8.80 9.02
CA LEU A 402 -37.06 7.81 9.97
C LEU A 402 -37.25 8.39 11.38
N PHE A 403 -36.32 9.24 11.82
CA PHE A 403 -36.44 9.91 13.12
C PHE A 403 -37.60 10.88 13.15
N LEU A 404 -37.74 11.76 12.13
CA LEU A 404 -38.79 12.77 12.08
C LEU A 404 -40.22 12.20 11.96
N LYS A 405 -40.34 10.96 11.42
CA LYS A 405 -41.63 10.24 11.33
C LYS A 405 -42.03 9.51 12.62
N LYS A 406 -41.25 9.58 13.70
CA LYS A 406 -41.64 8.99 14.99
C LYS A 406 -42.88 9.70 15.55
N SER A 407 -43.69 8.94 16.28
CA SER A 407 -44.92 9.42 16.90
C SER A 407 -44.69 10.48 17.99
N ALA A 408 -43.51 10.49 18.62
CA ALA A 408 -43.11 11.48 19.62
C ALA A 408 -41.70 11.94 19.39
N LEU A 409 -41.50 13.25 19.20
CA LEU A 409 -40.19 13.88 19.09
C LEU A 409 -39.80 14.52 20.43
N PRO A 410 -38.49 14.48 20.82
CA PRO A 410 -38.06 15.07 22.08
C PRO A 410 -38.12 16.59 22.01
N LEU A 411 -38.77 17.22 22.98
CA LEU A 411 -38.80 18.66 23.15
C LEU A 411 -38.04 19.06 24.42
N GLY A 412 -37.51 20.28 24.45
CA GLY A 412 -36.92 20.89 25.63
C GLY A 412 -38.04 21.22 26.65
N LYS A 413 -37.67 21.27 27.93
CA LYS A 413 -38.60 21.71 28.97
C LYS A 413 -38.98 23.16 28.73
N SER A 414 -40.30 23.43 28.70
CA SER A 414 -40.84 24.78 28.82
C SER A 414 -40.92 25.12 30.31
N ASP A 415 -40.51 26.33 30.69
CA ASP A 415 -40.66 26.84 32.05
C ASP A 415 -42.12 27.18 32.42
N GLU A 416 -43.06 26.97 31.53
CA GLU A 416 -44.48 27.26 31.73
C GLU A 416 -45.25 25.99 32.07
N GLU A 417 -46.06 26.05 33.14
CA GLU A 417 -46.92 24.98 33.69
C GLU A 417 -48.07 24.50 32.79
N TYR A 418 -48.09 24.88 31.50
CA TYR A 418 -49.13 24.45 30.57
C TYR A 418 -48.62 23.32 29.66
N GLU A 419 -49.21 22.13 29.80
CA GLU A 419 -49.02 21.02 28.86
C GLU A 419 -49.67 21.34 27.51
N ILE A 420 -48.95 22.07 26.64
CA ILE A 420 -49.34 22.22 25.25
C ILE A 420 -49.06 20.90 24.52
N PRO A 421 -50.00 20.34 23.75
CA PRO A 421 -49.77 19.13 22.98
C PRO A 421 -48.54 19.26 22.06
N THR A 422 -47.66 18.27 22.05
CA THR A 422 -46.42 18.26 21.24
C THR A 422 -46.69 18.58 19.77
N ALA A 423 -47.83 18.13 19.22
CA ALA A 423 -48.25 18.41 17.85
C ALA A 423 -48.50 19.90 17.57
N GLU A 424 -49.04 20.65 18.53
CA GLU A 424 -49.25 22.09 18.39
C GLU A 424 -47.95 22.88 18.45
N ILE A 425 -47.01 22.46 19.30
CA ILE A 425 -45.68 23.08 19.41
C ILE A 425 -44.86 22.85 18.12
N LEU A 426 -44.93 21.65 17.55
CA LEU A 426 -44.23 21.30 16.32
C LEU A 426 -44.82 22.00 15.09
N GLY A 427 -46.17 22.21 15.07
CA GLY A 427 -46.85 22.79 13.92
C GLY A 427 -46.50 22.07 12.62
N ASP A 428 -46.18 22.81 11.58
CA ASP A 428 -45.78 22.30 10.26
C ASP A 428 -44.27 22.03 10.08
N ARG A 429 -43.48 22.25 11.15
CA ARG A 429 -41.99 22.13 11.10
C ARG A 429 -41.53 20.76 10.66
N VAL A 430 -42.19 19.70 11.12
CA VAL A 430 -41.85 18.33 10.72
C VAL A 430 -42.05 18.13 9.22
N GLN A 431 -43.18 18.66 8.68
CA GLN A 431 -43.44 18.57 7.24
C GLN A 431 -42.43 19.39 6.45
N GLN A 432 -42.09 20.60 6.88
CA GLN A 432 -41.05 21.42 6.26
C GLN A 432 -39.71 20.73 6.23
N ALA A 433 -39.33 20.04 7.31
CA ALA A 433 -38.08 19.26 7.39
C ALA A 433 -38.12 18.05 6.45
N LEU A 434 -39.24 17.34 6.35
CA LEU A 434 -39.40 16.21 5.41
C LEU A 434 -39.35 16.69 3.95
N ASP A 435 -39.94 17.84 3.64
CA ASP A 435 -39.91 18.46 2.30
C ASP A 435 -38.46 18.88 1.94
N LEU A 436 -37.71 19.44 2.89
CA LEU A 436 -36.29 19.73 2.73
C LEU A 436 -35.50 18.45 2.39
N ILE A 437 -35.65 17.41 3.21
CA ILE A 437 -35.00 16.12 3.00
C ILE A 437 -35.34 15.55 1.62
N GLY A 438 -36.61 15.63 1.22
CA GLY A 438 -37.07 15.17 -0.10
C GLY A 438 -36.38 15.89 -1.25
N ARG A 439 -36.30 17.23 -1.19
CA ARG A 439 -35.59 18.03 -2.20
C ARG A 439 -34.12 17.71 -2.29
N VAL A 440 -33.42 17.63 -1.15
CA VAL A 440 -31.97 17.31 -1.10
C VAL A 440 -31.73 15.91 -1.60
N ARG A 441 -32.56 14.94 -1.20
CA ARG A 441 -32.48 13.55 -1.69
C ARG A 441 -32.63 13.49 -3.21
N ALA A 442 -33.56 14.22 -3.79
CA ALA A 442 -33.81 14.18 -5.22
C ALA A 442 -32.56 14.53 -6.02
N HIS A 443 -31.90 15.66 -5.72
CA HIS A 443 -30.73 16.04 -6.49
C HIS A 443 -29.47 15.24 -6.14
N TRP A 444 -29.25 14.83 -4.88
CA TRP A 444 -28.12 13.94 -4.57
C TRP A 444 -28.29 12.56 -5.20
N SER A 445 -29.51 12.03 -5.32
CA SER A 445 -29.81 10.78 -6.03
C SER A 445 -29.64 10.94 -7.55
N GLU A 446 -30.04 12.08 -8.10
CA GLU A 446 -29.79 12.40 -9.51
C GLU A 446 -28.29 12.41 -9.82
N TRP A 447 -27.47 13.09 -9.01
CA TRP A 447 -26.02 13.10 -9.19
C TRP A 447 -25.40 11.71 -9.11
N LEU A 448 -25.89 10.86 -8.20
CA LEU A 448 -25.43 9.48 -8.08
C LEU A 448 -25.84 8.64 -9.29
N THR A 449 -27.07 8.79 -9.78
CA THR A 449 -27.61 8.01 -10.90
C THR A 449 -27.00 8.45 -12.23
N GLN A 450 -26.77 9.75 -12.40
CA GLN A 450 -26.18 10.34 -13.61
C GLN A 450 -24.72 10.73 -13.40
N MET A 451 -23.96 9.86 -12.72
CA MET A 451 -22.57 10.14 -12.32
C MET A 451 -21.67 10.55 -13.52
N ASP A 452 -21.88 9.98 -14.71
CA ASP A 452 -21.09 10.33 -15.89
C ASP A 452 -21.24 11.80 -16.29
N THR A 453 -22.42 12.37 -16.07
CA THR A 453 -22.70 13.78 -16.35
C THR A 453 -22.14 14.72 -15.28
N TYR A 454 -22.27 14.33 -14.01
CA TYR A 454 -21.93 15.21 -12.88
C TYR A 454 -20.53 15.02 -12.32
N PHE A 455 -19.82 13.92 -12.70
CA PHE A 455 -18.50 13.61 -12.18
C PHE A 455 -17.49 14.77 -12.30
N PRO A 456 -17.32 15.44 -13.46
CA PRO A 456 -16.35 16.54 -13.57
C PRO A 456 -16.63 17.68 -12.59
N GLN A 457 -17.90 17.98 -12.36
CA GLN A 457 -18.33 19.08 -11.47
C GLN A 457 -18.18 18.69 -9.98
N LEU A 458 -18.45 17.43 -9.64
CA LEU A 458 -18.25 16.89 -8.30
C LEU A 458 -16.76 16.75 -7.98
N GLN A 459 -15.95 16.36 -8.96
CA GLN A 459 -14.49 16.23 -8.82
C GLN A 459 -13.81 17.58 -8.59
N ASN A 460 -14.20 18.63 -9.32
CA ASN A 460 -13.62 19.97 -9.19
C ASN A 460 -14.31 20.83 -8.10
N TYR A 461 -15.27 20.26 -7.37
CA TYR A 461 -16.06 20.90 -6.31
C TYR A 461 -16.94 22.08 -6.76
N SER A 462 -17.20 22.26 -8.05
CA SER A 462 -18.22 23.22 -8.52
C SER A 462 -19.64 22.77 -8.16
N LEU A 463 -19.85 21.45 -8.01
CA LEU A 463 -20.97 20.84 -7.30
C LEU A 463 -20.48 20.17 -6.02
N ARG A 464 -21.22 20.37 -4.93
CA ARG A 464 -20.82 19.80 -3.64
C ARG A 464 -22.04 19.43 -2.79
N ALA A 465 -22.24 18.13 -2.55
CA ALA A 465 -23.21 17.68 -1.57
C ALA A 465 -22.73 18.07 -0.15
N SER A 466 -23.39 19.01 0.48
CA SER A 466 -22.98 19.62 1.74
C SER A 466 -24.03 19.43 2.85
N TRP A 467 -23.74 18.54 3.80
CA TRP A 467 -24.54 18.43 5.02
C TRP A 467 -24.71 19.78 5.73
N LYS A 468 -23.63 20.56 5.84
CA LYS A 468 -23.63 21.81 6.57
C LYS A 468 -24.53 22.86 5.91
N GLU A 469 -24.43 23.01 4.58
CA GLU A 469 -25.05 24.10 3.84
C GLU A 469 -26.49 23.76 3.40
N GLU A 470 -26.69 22.52 2.92
CA GLU A 470 -27.97 22.14 2.30
C GLU A 470 -28.96 21.52 3.29
N VAL A 471 -28.47 20.94 4.42
CA VAL A 471 -29.34 20.23 5.38
C VAL A 471 -29.32 20.89 6.75
N ARG A 472 -28.12 20.92 7.39
CA ARG A 472 -28.00 21.37 8.79
C ARG A 472 -28.44 22.82 8.99
N SER A 473 -28.05 23.73 8.10
CA SER A 473 -28.39 25.16 8.21
C SER A 473 -29.89 25.37 8.11
N GLU A 474 -30.53 24.69 7.16
CA GLU A 474 -31.99 24.79 6.96
C GLU A 474 -32.77 24.16 8.13
N LEU A 475 -32.33 22.97 8.62
CA LEU A 475 -32.96 22.35 9.79
C LEU A 475 -32.85 23.23 11.04
N ARG A 476 -31.80 24.00 11.22
CA ARG A 476 -31.67 24.97 12.30
C ARG A 476 -32.61 26.16 12.17
N ILE A 477 -32.98 26.53 10.96
CA ILE A 477 -34.01 27.56 10.71
C ILE A 477 -35.37 26.99 11.04
N ILE A 478 -35.69 25.78 10.55
CA ILE A 478 -36.99 25.12 10.76
C ILE A 478 -37.24 24.86 12.26
N PHE A 479 -36.25 24.33 12.96
CA PHE A 479 -36.31 24.02 14.39
C PHE A 479 -35.59 25.09 15.24
N GLY A 480 -35.76 26.36 14.91
CA GLY A 480 -35.22 27.45 15.70
C GLY A 480 -35.92 27.58 17.06
N GLY A 481 -35.11 27.75 18.13
CA GLY A 481 -35.58 27.95 19.48
C GLY A 481 -35.18 26.83 20.46
N LEU A 482 -35.08 27.15 21.75
CA LEU A 482 -34.61 26.26 22.81
C LEU A 482 -35.45 24.97 22.93
N ALA A 483 -36.76 25.08 22.72
CA ALA A 483 -37.69 23.94 22.78
C ALA A 483 -37.34 22.84 21.75
N PHE A 484 -36.66 23.14 20.65
CA PHE A 484 -36.35 22.22 19.56
C PHE A 484 -34.87 21.74 19.59
N GLU A 485 -34.04 22.23 20.52
CA GLU A 485 -32.66 21.79 20.64
C GLU A 485 -32.50 20.26 20.77
N PRO A 486 -33.34 19.53 21.54
CA PRO A 486 -33.23 18.08 21.60
C PRO A 486 -33.43 17.41 20.23
N ILE A 487 -34.34 17.91 19.38
CA ILE A 487 -34.53 17.42 18.01
C ILE A 487 -33.27 17.64 17.19
N LEU A 488 -32.70 18.86 17.20
CA LEU A 488 -31.50 19.19 16.47
C LEU A 488 -30.30 18.35 16.95
N ASN A 489 -30.18 18.06 18.24
CA ASN A 489 -29.13 17.23 18.80
C ASN A 489 -29.25 15.77 18.31
N GLU A 490 -30.47 15.22 18.26
CA GLU A 490 -30.70 13.88 17.72
C GLU A 490 -30.39 13.79 16.22
N LEU A 491 -30.80 14.79 15.42
CA LEU A 491 -30.49 14.87 14.00
C LEU A 491 -28.95 14.92 13.77
N GLU A 492 -28.24 15.69 14.58
CA GLU A 492 -26.77 15.75 14.54
C GLU A 492 -26.12 14.42 15.00
N ALA A 493 -26.69 13.74 16.00
CA ALA A 493 -26.23 12.44 16.46
C ALA A 493 -26.39 11.36 15.38
N ILE A 494 -27.51 11.33 14.66
CA ILE A 494 -27.75 10.46 13.52
C ILE A 494 -26.70 10.69 12.43
N HIS A 495 -26.50 11.95 12.05
CA HIS A 495 -25.48 12.31 11.07
C HIS A 495 -24.08 11.80 11.50
N LYS A 496 -23.68 12.07 12.75
CA LYS A 496 -22.37 11.63 13.26
C LYS A 496 -22.24 10.10 13.29
N LYS A 497 -23.30 9.40 13.68
CA LYS A 497 -23.34 7.93 13.73
C LYS A 497 -23.11 7.32 12.35
N ILE A 498 -23.82 7.80 11.32
CA ILE A 498 -23.70 7.29 9.96
C ILE A 498 -22.35 7.69 9.36
N LEU A 499 -21.88 8.92 9.61
CA LEU A 499 -20.58 9.38 9.13
C LEU A 499 -19.40 8.55 9.62
N ARG A 500 -19.49 7.97 10.84
CA ARG A 500 -18.47 7.07 11.39
C ARG A 500 -18.35 5.74 10.63
N LYS A 501 -19.43 5.32 9.96
CA LYS A 501 -19.49 4.08 9.17
C LYS A 501 -19.11 4.27 7.69
N ARG A 502 -18.76 5.49 7.28
CA ARG A 502 -18.44 5.79 5.88
C ARG A 502 -17.21 5.04 5.42
N VAL A 503 -17.29 4.43 4.26
CA VAL A 503 -16.17 3.83 3.54
C VAL A 503 -15.55 4.88 2.61
N PHE A 504 -14.24 4.94 2.54
CA PHE A 504 -13.49 5.75 1.58
C PHE A 504 -12.16 5.07 1.25
N VAL A 505 -11.61 5.41 0.09
CA VAL A 505 -10.32 4.91 -0.41
C VAL A 505 -9.29 6.03 -0.33
N ALA A 506 -8.19 5.80 0.37
CA ALA A 506 -7.04 6.68 0.39
C ALA A 506 -5.85 6.02 -0.32
N LEU A 507 -5.15 6.78 -1.16
CA LEU A 507 -4.06 6.27 -1.97
C LEU A 507 -2.70 6.71 -1.45
N HIS A 508 -1.78 5.76 -1.40
CA HIS A 508 -0.36 6.07 -1.49
C HIS A 508 0.28 5.12 -2.52
N MET A 509 1.35 5.56 -3.15
CA MET A 509 1.93 4.82 -4.27
C MET A 509 3.45 4.86 -4.21
N HIS A 510 4.08 3.76 -4.59
CA HIS A 510 5.44 3.79 -5.11
C HIS A 510 5.36 4.34 -6.54
N ALA A 511 5.33 5.67 -6.66
CA ALA A 511 5.02 6.34 -7.92
C ALA A 511 6.05 6.09 -9.03
N GLY A 512 7.28 5.71 -8.65
CA GLY A 512 8.34 5.40 -9.62
C GLY A 512 8.15 4.08 -10.35
N ASP A 513 7.35 3.15 -9.83
CA ASP A 513 7.10 1.82 -10.41
C ASP A 513 5.63 1.49 -10.68
N GLY A 514 4.73 2.43 -10.35
CA GLY A 514 3.29 2.27 -10.61
C GLY A 514 2.55 1.39 -9.61
N ASN A 515 3.17 1.01 -8.50
CA ASN A 515 2.52 0.24 -7.45
C ASN A 515 1.66 1.15 -6.56
N VAL A 516 0.38 0.86 -6.51
CA VAL A 516 -0.62 1.63 -5.76
C VAL A 516 -1.16 0.82 -4.60
N HIS A 517 -1.06 1.39 -3.41
CA HIS A 517 -1.71 0.87 -2.21
C HIS A 517 -3.03 1.59 -2.00
N THR A 518 -4.13 0.86 -2.13
CA THR A 518 -5.47 1.36 -1.85
C THR A 518 -5.84 1.04 -0.41
N ASN A 519 -5.98 2.06 0.42
CA ASN A 519 -6.25 1.90 1.84
C ASN A 519 -7.71 2.20 2.13
N ILE A 520 -8.45 1.22 2.60
CA ILE A 520 -9.86 1.30 2.98
C ILE A 520 -9.96 1.04 4.48
N PRO A 521 -10.08 2.09 5.32
CA PRO A 521 -10.27 1.89 6.75
C PRO A 521 -11.67 1.36 7.03
N VAL A 522 -11.76 0.28 7.80
CA VAL A 522 -13.03 -0.40 8.13
C VAL A 522 -13.08 -0.75 9.61
N ASN A 523 -14.28 -0.81 10.16
CA ASN A 523 -14.53 -1.34 11.50
C ASN A 523 -14.95 -2.80 11.40
N SER A 524 -14.19 -3.71 12.03
CA SER A 524 -14.47 -5.15 12.02
C SER A 524 -15.81 -5.54 12.64
N ASP A 525 -16.35 -4.70 13.52
CA ASP A 525 -17.63 -4.93 14.21
C ASP A 525 -18.84 -4.45 13.37
N ASP A 526 -18.59 -3.83 12.22
CA ASP A 526 -19.63 -3.28 11.35
C ASP A 526 -19.70 -4.07 10.03
N TYR A 527 -20.62 -5.03 9.99
CA TYR A 527 -20.79 -5.91 8.84
C TYR A 527 -21.20 -5.17 7.55
N GLU A 528 -22.06 -4.12 7.67
CA GLU A 528 -22.47 -3.31 6.52
C GLU A 528 -21.28 -2.54 5.94
N MET A 529 -20.46 -1.95 6.81
CA MET A 529 -19.22 -1.27 6.40
C MET A 529 -18.25 -2.23 5.70
N LEU A 530 -18.13 -3.47 6.19
CA LEU A 530 -17.32 -4.51 5.54
C LEU A 530 -17.84 -4.86 4.15
N GLN A 531 -19.15 -5.00 3.97
CA GLN A 531 -19.75 -5.27 2.66
C GLN A 531 -19.51 -4.12 1.68
N ASP A 532 -19.70 -2.87 2.10
CA ASP A 532 -19.39 -1.69 1.27
C ASP A 532 -17.93 -1.64 0.88
N ALA A 533 -17.02 -2.00 1.79
CA ALA A 533 -15.59 -2.07 1.51
C ALA A 533 -15.27 -3.17 0.49
N HIS A 534 -15.88 -4.35 0.60
CA HIS A 534 -15.73 -5.43 -0.40
C HIS A 534 -16.22 -5.00 -1.79
N HIS A 535 -17.35 -4.28 -1.86
CA HIS A 535 -17.82 -3.71 -3.12
C HIS A 535 -16.82 -2.70 -3.71
N ALA A 536 -16.22 -1.86 -2.86
CA ALA A 536 -15.18 -0.93 -3.30
C ALA A 536 -13.95 -1.68 -3.84
N VAL A 537 -13.48 -2.72 -3.14
CA VAL A 537 -12.37 -3.58 -3.59
C VAL A 537 -12.65 -4.18 -4.96
N ASN A 538 -13.81 -4.79 -5.16
CA ASN A 538 -14.17 -5.39 -6.45
C ASN A 538 -14.12 -4.37 -7.59
N ARG A 539 -14.55 -3.14 -7.34
CA ARG A 539 -14.50 -2.05 -8.33
C ARG A 539 -13.07 -1.59 -8.60
N ILE A 540 -12.23 -1.51 -7.57
CA ILE A 540 -10.80 -1.19 -7.70
C ILE A 540 -10.09 -2.23 -8.57
N MET A 541 -10.37 -3.52 -8.32
CA MET A 541 -9.80 -4.62 -9.10
C MET A 541 -10.26 -4.60 -10.56
N ALA A 542 -11.54 -4.33 -10.81
CA ALA A 542 -12.08 -4.17 -12.15
C ALA A 542 -11.45 -2.99 -12.89
N LEU A 543 -11.28 -1.85 -12.20
CA LEU A 543 -10.61 -0.66 -12.72
C LEU A 543 -9.15 -0.97 -13.09
N ALA A 544 -8.39 -1.60 -12.20
CA ALA A 544 -7.00 -1.95 -12.44
C ALA A 544 -6.85 -2.83 -13.71
N ARG A 545 -7.70 -3.86 -13.84
CA ARG A 545 -7.71 -4.74 -15.03
C ARG A 545 -8.06 -3.99 -16.31
N SER A 546 -9.03 -3.06 -16.28
CA SER A 546 -9.43 -2.26 -17.45
C SER A 546 -8.32 -1.32 -17.94
N LEU A 547 -7.34 -1.05 -17.10
CA LEU A 547 -6.18 -0.19 -17.37
C LEU A 547 -4.89 -0.99 -17.64
N ASP A 548 -5.01 -2.26 -17.96
CA ASP A 548 -3.88 -3.18 -18.20
C ASP A 548 -2.96 -3.37 -16.97
N GLY A 549 -3.47 -3.06 -15.79
CA GLY A 549 -2.79 -3.29 -14.52
C GLY A 549 -2.80 -4.75 -14.08
N VAL A 550 -2.11 -5.01 -12.97
CA VAL A 550 -2.04 -6.30 -12.28
C VAL A 550 -2.45 -6.10 -10.81
N ILE A 551 -3.06 -7.13 -10.23
CA ILE A 551 -3.54 -7.17 -8.83
C ILE A 551 -2.61 -8.06 -8.04
#